data_05206492111168e9fd32289c24f1fc37
#
_entry.id   05206492111168e9fd32289c24f1fc37
#
_cell.length_a   1.000
_cell.length_b   1.000
_cell.length_c   1.000
_cell.angle_alpha   90.00
_cell.angle_beta   90.00
_cell.angle_gamma   90.00
#
_symmetry.space_group_name_H-M   'P 1'
#
loop_
_entity.id
_entity.type
_entity.pdbx_description
1 polymer ?
#
loop_
_entity_poly.entity_id
_entity_poly.type
_entity_poly.pdbx_seq_one_letter_code
_entity_poly.pdbx_strand_id
1 'polypeptide(L)'
;MLGILVAAISGAIMSVQGVFNAEVTKQTSIWLSSAFVQISAFVVCVLAWFITGRDGAISSLWHVSPKYMLLGGALGAFITYTVIYSINAIGPARSAMFIVSVQIVMSYLIELFGLFGIDKQPFEWRKCIGVAAIVAGIAIPWELCSLSLIHI
;
A
#
# COMPACT_ATOMS: atom_id res chain seq x y z
N MET A 1 15.94 -2.95 -14.59
CA MET A 1 15.71 -4.30 -14.02
C MET A 1 15.76 -4.30 -12.48
N LEU A 2 16.72 -3.63 -11.84
CA LEU A 2 16.80 -3.56 -10.36
C LEU A 2 15.50 -3.04 -9.71
N GLY A 3 14.90 -1.97 -10.25
CA GLY A 3 13.66 -1.41 -9.71
C GLY A 3 12.46 -2.37 -9.71
N ILE A 4 12.36 -3.22 -10.74
CA ILE A 4 11.29 -4.23 -10.83
C ILE A 4 11.48 -5.29 -9.73
N LEU A 5 12.72 -5.74 -9.52
CA LEU A 5 13.04 -6.71 -8.48
C LEU A 5 12.74 -6.14 -7.08
N VAL A 6 13.15 -4.90 -6.83
CA VAL A 6 12.88 -4.20 -5.56
C VAL A 6 11.37 -4.05 -5.35
N ALA A 7 10.61 -3.68 -6.38
CA ALA A 7 9.14 -3.58 -6.29
C ALA A 7 8.49 -4.93 -5.96
N ALA A 8 8.96 -6.02 -6.57
CA ALA A 8 8.44 -7.37 -6.28
C ALA A 8 8.73 -7.78 -4.82
N ILE A 9 9.94 -7.53 -4.33
CA ILE A 9 10.31 -7.77 -2.93
C ILE A 9 9.44 -6.94 -1.99
N SER A 10 9.24 -5.66 -2.30
CA SER A 10 8.37 -4.77 -1.50
C SER A 10 6.95 -5.30 -1.40
N GLY A 11 6.38 -5.78 -2.51
CA GLY A 11 5.03 -6.39 -2.51
C GLY A 11 4.95 -7.65 -1.63
N ALA A 12 5.97 -8.50 -1.67
CA ALA A 12 6.04 -9.68 -0.81
C ALA A 12 6.12 -9.29 0.68
N ILE A 13 6.98 -8.34 1.03
CA ILE A 13 7.13 -7.83 2.40
C ILE A 13 5.83 -7.18 2.89
N MET A 14 5.14 -6.40 2.06
CA MET A 14 3.84 -5.81 2.41
C MET A 14 2.79 -6.87 2.74
N SER A 15 2.76 -7.97 1.99
CA SER A 15 1.82 -9.07 2.23
C SER A 15 2.11 -9.75 3.57
N VAL A 16 3.38 -10.05 3.88
CA VAL A 16 3.79 -10.64 5.16
C VAL A 16 3.47 -9.69 6.33
N GLN A 17 3.83 -8.40 6.19
CA GLN A 17 3.54 -7.38 7.20
C GLN A 17 2.04 -7.28 7.48
N GLY A 18 1.21 -7.29 6.43
CA GLY A 18 -0.24 -7.22 6.57
C GLY A 18 -0.80 -8.38 7.40
N VAL A 19 -0.33 -9.61 7.15
CA VAL A 19 -0.74 -10.79 7.91
C VAL A 19 -0.27 -10.71 9.36
N PHE A 20 0.98 -10.30 9.62
CA PHE A 20 1.48 -10.13 10.98
C PHE A 20 0.67 -9.11 11.78
N ASN A 21 0.37 -7.97 11.17
CA ASN A 21 -0.42 -6.93 11.80
C ASN A 21 -1.86 -7.40 12.11
N ALA A 22 -2.47 -8.13 11.19
CA ALA A 22 -3.79 -8.72 11.38
C ALA A 22 -3.79 -9.73 12.55
N GLU A 23 -2.74 -10.55 12.68
CA GLU A 23 -2.61 -11.53 13.76
C GLU A 23 -2.39 -10.87 15.13
N VAL A 24 -1.54 -9.84 15.19
CA VAL A 24 -1.36 -9.03 16.42
C VAL A 24 -2.68 -8.38 16.84
N THR A 25 -3.48 -7.93 15.89
CA THR A 25 -4.78 -7.29 16.17
C THR A 25 -5.78 -8.24 16.83
N LYS A 26 -5.73 -9.54 16.55
CA LYS A 26 -6.59 -10.53 17.24
C LYS A 26 -6.31 -10.65 18.73
N GLN A 27 -5.09 -10.32 19.15
CA GLN A 27 -4.65 -10.41 20.55
C GLN A 27 -4.67 -9.05 21.26
N THR A 28 -4.88 -7.96 20.52
CA THR A 28 -4.85 -6.59 21.04
C THR A 28 -6.04 -5.79 20.53
N SER A 29 -5.78 -4.66 19.91
CA SER A 29 -6.79 -3.88 19.18
C SER A 29 -6.19 -3.34 17.88
N ILE A 30 -7.05 -3.02 16.92
CA ILE A 30 -6.62 -2.53 15.61
C ILE A 30 -5.84 -1.20 15.73
N TRP A 31 -6.24 -0.32 16.65
CA TRP A 31 -5.53 0.94 16.90
C TRP A 31 -4.19 0.74 17.57
N LEU A 32 -4.11 -0.17 18.53
CA LEU A 32 -2.86 -0.47 19.22
C LEU A 32 -1.86 -1.16 18.29
N SER A 33 -2.31 -2.13 17.50
CA SER A 33 -1.50 -2.77 16.46
C SER A 33 -0.99 -1.75 15.45
N SER A 34 -1.85 -0.88 14.93
CA SER A 34 -1.46 0.17 13.98
C SER A 34 -0.45 1.15 14.59
N ALA A 35 -0.64 1.57 15.83
CA ALA A 35 0.30 2.47 16.53
C ALA A 35 1.67 1.81 16.71
N PHE A 36 1.70 0.54 17.14
CA PHE A 36 2.95 -0.21 17.32
C PHE A 36 3.73 -0.33 16.01
N VAL A 37 3.04 -0.62 14.89
CA VAL A 37 3.65 -0.70 13.56
C VAL A 37 4.30 0.63 13.17
N GLN A 38 3.62 1.75 13.38
CA GLN A 38 4.16 3.07 13.04
C GLN A 38 5.35 3.46 13.91
N ILE A 39 5.30 3.15 15.20
CA ILE A 39 6.43 3.41 16.12
C ILE A 39 7.64 2.55 15.75
N SER A 40 7.43 1.25 15.50
CA SER A 40 8.52 0.36 15.12
C SER A 40 9.15 0.77 13.79
N ALA A 41 8.34 1.14 12.80
CA ALA A 41 8.82 1.68 11.53
C ALA A 41 9.62 2.97 11.73
N PHE A 42 9.13 3.88 12.57
CA PHE A 42 9.85 5.12 12.90
C PHE A 42 11.24 4.82 13.49
N VAL A 43 11.31 3.91 14.47
CA VAL A 43 12.59 3.52 15.10
C VAL A 43 13.55 2.95 14.06
N VAL A 44 13.10 2.04 13.20
CA VAL A 44 13.93 1.45 12.15
C VAL A 44 14.43 2.52 11.17
N CYS A 45 13.56 3.45 10.74
CA CYS A 45 13.96 4.54 9.84
C CYS A 45 14.98 5.49 10.49
N VAL A 46 14.81 5.82 11.76
CA VAL A 46 15.76 6.67 12.50
C VAL A 46 17.11 5.96 12.65
N LEU A 47 17.13 4.68 13.00
CA LEU A 47 18.37 3.90 13.07
C LEU A 47 19.06 3.84 11.71
N ALA A 48 18.32 3.56 10.65
CA ALA A 48 18.86 3.53 9.29
C ALA A 48 19.47 4.89 8.91
N TRP A 49 18.78 6.00 9.22
CA TRP A 49 19.29 7.35 8.97
C TRP A 49 20.60 7.63 9.73
N PHE A 50 20.73 7.16 10.98
CA PHE A 50 21.97 7.27 11.72
C PHE A 50 23.11 6.45 11.09
N ILE A 51 22.82 5.23 10.62
CA ILE A 51 23.82 4.32 10.02
C ILE A 51 24.27 4.82 8.65
N THR A 52 23.38 5.40 7.85
CA THR A 52 23.68 5.92 6.52
C THR A 52 24.39 7.28 6.49
N GLY A 53 24.80 7.79 7.66
CA GLY A 53 25.60 9.01 7.74
C GLY A 53 24.79 10.29 7.91
N ARG A 54 23.52 10.20 8.30
CA ARG A 54 22.61 11.35 8.55
C ARG A 54 22.39 12.20 7.29
N ASP A 55 22.18 11.56 6.16
CA ASP A 55 21.86 12.25 4.91
C ASP A 55 20.62 13.11 5.07
N GLY A 56 20.80 14.44 4.86
CA GLY A 56 19.76 15.43 5.09
C GLY A 56 19.59 15.87 6.55
N ALA A 57 19.44 17.14 6.77
CA ALA A 57 19.16 17.68 8.10
C ALA A 57 17.68 17.54 8.44
N ILE A 58 17.34 17.21 9.69
CA ILE A 58 15.94 17.16 10.18
C ILE A 58 15.23 18.50 9.93
N SER A 59 15.96 19.61 10.01
CA SER A 59 15.43 20.94 9.71
C SER A 59 14.91 21.09 8.27
N SER A 60 15.38 20.29 7.32
CA SER A 60 14.90 20.32 5.94
C SER A 60 13.43 19.93 5.80
N LEU A 61 12.90 19.14 6.74
CA LEU A 61 11.47 18.80 6.77
C LEU A 61 10.57 20.04 6.91
N TRP A 62 11.02 21.06 7.62
CA TRP A 62 10.27 22.32 7.78
C TRP A 62 10.23 23.19 6.51
N HIS A 63 11.16 22.92 5.57
CA HIS A 63 11.30 23.63 4.31
C HIS A 63 10.64 22.90 3.13
N VAL A 64 10.02 21.72 3.38
CA VAL A 64 9.28 21.00 2.34
C VAL A 64 8.10 21.83 1.85
N SER A 65 7.98 21.96 0.54
CA SER A 65 6.88 22.67 -0.13
C SER A 65 6.36 21.82 -1.29
N PRO A 66 5.05 21.64 -1.40
CA PRO A 66 3.97 22.08 -0.50
C PRO A 66 3.86 21.21 0.77
N LYS A 67 3.48 21.82 1.88
CA LYS A 67 3.46 21.19 3.21
C LYS A 67 2.49 20.00 3.34
N TYR A 68 1.43 19.94 2.53
CA TYR A 68 0.48 18.84 2.56
C TYR A 68 1.13 17.47 2.23
N MET A 69 2.28 17.45 1.55
CA MET A 69 3.02 16.21 1.29
C MET A 69 3.51 15.53 2.56
N LEU A 70 3.68 16.27 3.66
CA LEU A 70 4.04 15.71 4.97
C LEU A 70 2.90 14.90 5.61
N LEU A 71 1.68 14.99 5.10
CA LEU A 71 0.55 14.17 5.55
C LEU A 71 0.72 12.66 5.22
N GLY A 72 1.74 12.30 4.44
CA GLY A 72 2.05 10.90 4.11
C GLY A 72 2.14 9.99 5.34
N GLY A 73 2.68 10.47 6.45
CA GLY A 73 2.73 9.72 7.72
C GLY A 73 1.33 9.45 8.30
N ALA A 74 0.45 10.45 8.31
CA ALA A 74 -0.93 10.30 8.76
C ALA A 74 -1.71 9.34 7.83
N LEU A 75 -1.54 9.48 6.53
CA LEU A 75 -2.12 8.55 5.55
C LEU A 75 -1.61 7.12 5.78
N GLY A 76 -0.33 6.94 6.12
CA GLY A 76 0.23 5.64 6.48
C GLY A 76 -0.49 4.97 7.66
N ALA A 77 -0.88 5.73 8.68
CA ALA A 77 -1.66 5.21 9.80
C ALA A 77 -3.06 4.73 9.36
N PHE A 78 -3.77 5.52 8.53
CA PHE A 78 -5.06 5.11 7.98
C PHE A 78 -4.95 3.91 7.04
N ILE A 79 -3.91 3.86 6.21
CA ILE A 79 -3.62 2.72 5.33
C ILE A 79 -3.41 1.46 6.18
N THR A 80 -2.58 1.52 7.20
CA THR A 80 -2.33 0.38 8.09
C THR A 80 -3.61 -0.11 8.73
N TYR A 81 -4.44 0.80 9.27
CA TYR A 81 -5.73 0.47 9.87
C TYR A 81 -6.66 -0.24 8.87
N THR A 82 -6.84 0.35 7.68
CA THR A 82 -7.78 -0.18 6.66
C THR A 82 -7.30 -1.51 6.08
N VAL A 83 -6.00 -1.70 5.90
CA VAL A 83 -5.40 -2.97 5.47
C VAL A 83 -5.65 -4.07 6.50
N ILE A 84 -5.38 -3.81 7.78
CA ILE A 84 -5.63 -4.76 8.87
C ILE A 84 -7.12 -5.12 8.92
N TYR A 85 -8.00 -4.13 8.88
CA TYR A 85 -9.44 -4.35 8.87
C TYR A 85 -9.87 -5.23 7.70
N SER A 86 -9.40 -4.93 6.50
CA SER A 86 -9.69 -5.68 5.28
C SER A 86 -9.22 -7.13 5.37
N ILE A 87 -7.99 -7.37 5.84
CA ILE A 87 -7.44 -8.73 6.01
C ILE A 87 -8.27 -9.54 6.99
N ASN A 88 -8.70 -8.94 8.10
CA ASN A 88 -9.54 -9.63 9.09
C ASN A 88 -10.95 -9.92 8.56
N ALA A 89 -11.48 -9.05 7.69
CA ALA A 89 -12.84 -9.19 7.15
C ALA A 89 -12.94 -10.20 6.00
N ILE A 90 -12.01 -10.16 5.03
CA ILE A 90 -12.12 -10.93 3.78
C ILE A 90 -10.90 -11.84 3.50
N GLY A 91 -9.94 -11.87 4.41
CA GLY A 91 -8.71 -12.65 4.30
C GLY A 91 -7.59 -11.94 3.50
N PRO A 92 -6.33 -12.40 3.69
CA PRO A 92 -5.17 -11.69 3.16
C PRO A 92 -5.10 -11.67 1.63
N ALA A 93 -5.38 -12.78 0.96
CA ALA A 93 -5.28 -12.86 -0.49
C ALA A 93 -6.30 -11.93 -1.19
N ARG A 94 -7.57 -11.96 -0.75
CA ARG A 94 -8.62 -11.10 -1.32
C ARG A 94 -8.35 -9.63 -1.06
N SER A 95 -7.94 -9.28 0.17
CA SER A 95 -7.56 -7.91 0.51
C SER A 95 -6.45 -7.39 -0.38
N ALA A 96 -5.38 -8.17 -0.57
CA ALA A 96 -4.27 -7.80 -1.43
C ALA A 96 -4.72 -7.58 -2.87
N MET A 97 -5.57 -8.44 -3.42
CA MET A 97 -6.10 -8.29 -4.78
C MET A 97 -6.85 -6.96 -4.95
N PHE A 98 -7.78 -6.62 -4.06
CA PHE A 98 -8.53 -5.36 -4.14
C PHE A 98 -7.64 -4.14 -3.94
N ILE A 99 -6.75 -4.16 -2.93
CA ILE A 99 -5.84 -3.07 -2.64
C ILE A 99 -4.96 -2.77 -3.85
N VAL A 100 -4.30 -3.79 -4.41
CA VAL A 100 -3.40 -3.62 -5.57
C VAL A 100 -4.16 -3.13 -6.79
N SER A 101 -5.38 -3.61 -7.05
CA SER A 101 -6.19 -3.15 -8.17
C SER A 101 -6.48 -1.65 -8.09
N VAL A 102 -6.95 -1.19 -6.93
CA VAL A 102 -7.25 0.23 -6.73
C VAL A 102 -5.96 1.06 -6.78
N GLN A 103 -4.85 0.56 -6.23
CA GLN A 103 -3.55 1.23 -6.31
C GLN A 103 -3.09 1.44 -7.75
N ILE A 104 -3.22 0.44 -8.61
CA ILE A 104 -2.82 0.55 -10.02
C ILE A 104 -3.67 1.59 -10.74
N VAL A 105 -4.99 1.57 -10.54
CA VAL A 105 -5.90 2.56 -11.14
C VAL A 105 -5.56 3.97 -10.67
N MET A 106 -5.39 4.16 -9.35
CA MET A 106 -5.06 5.47 -8.78
C MET A 106 -3.71 5.98 -9.24
N SER A 107 -2.69 5.11 -9.29
CA SER A 107 -1.36 5.49 -9.78
C SER A 107 -1.41 5.92 -11.24
N TYR A 108 -2.17 5.21 -12.09
CA TYR A 108 -2.36 5.61 -13.47
C TYR A 108 -3.10 6.96 -13.62
N LEU A 109 -4.11 7.20 -12.81
CA LEU A 109 -4.82 8.50 -12.80
C LEU A 109 -3.90 9.64 -12.36
N ILE A 110 -3.06 9.42 -11.36
CA ILE A 110 -2.07 10.41 -10.89
C ILE A 110 -1.08 10.76 -12.01
N GLU A 111 -0.55 9.76 -12.74
CA GLU A 111 0.33 9.98 -13.89
C GLU A 111 -0.39 10.68 -15.05
N LEU A 112 -1.64 10.28 -15.35
CA LEU A 112 -2.42 10.83 -16.46
C LEU A 112 -2.75 12.31 -16.27
N PHE A 113 -3.10 12.69 -15.04
CA PHE A 113 -3.46 14.08 -14.71
C PHE A 113 -2.25 14.91 -14.27
N GLY A 114 -1.09 14.29 -14.01
CA GLY A 114 0.09 14.97 -13.51
C GLY A 114 -0.12 15.54 -12.10
N LEU A 115 -0.80 14.77 -11.22
CA LEU A 115 -1.11 15.22 -9.88
C LEU A 115 0.12 15.18 -8.97
N PHE A 116 0.11 16.00 -7.91
CA PHE A 116 1.14 16.04 -6.86
C PHE A 116 2.57 16.34 -7.34
N GLY A 117 2.73 17.01 -8.50
CA GLY A 117 4.04 17.37 -9.05
C GLY A 117 4.71 16.26 -9.86
N ILE A 118 3.99 15.22 -10.22
CA ILE A 118 4.45 14.19 -11.15
C ILE A 118 4.25 14.68 -12.59
N ASP A 119 5.23 14.43 -13.46
CA ASP A 119 5.14 14.77 -14.87
C ASP A 119 3.97 14.04 -15.53
N LYS A 120 3.12 14.82 -16.22
CA LYS A 120 1.98 14.29 -16.93
C LYS A 120 2.43 13.32 -18.03
N GLN A 121 1.94 12.10 -17.98
CA GLN A 121 2.19 11.10 -19.00
C GLN A 121 1.07 11.08 -20.05
N PRO A 122 1.39 10.84 -21.33
CA PRO A 122 0.38 10.71 -22.36
C PRO A 122 -0.49 9.49 -22.09
N PHE A 123 -1.75 9.59 -22.52
CA PHE A 123 -2.69 8.47 -22.45
C PHE A 123 -2.22 7.30 -23.32
N GLU A 124 -2.05 6.13 -22.71
CA GLU A 124 -1.63 4.90 -23.41
C GLU A 124 -2.70 3.80 -23.29
N TRP A 125 -3.29 3.42 -24.41
CA TRP A 125 -4.25 2.32 -24.48
C TRP A 125 -3.73 1.00 -23.90
N ARG A 126 -2.43 0.72 -24.07
CA ARG A 126 -1.79 -0.49 -23.54
C ARG A 126 -1.85 -0.56 -22.01
N LYS A 127 -1.65 0.55 -21.33
CA LYS A 127 -1.79 0.63 -19.86
C LYS A 127 -3.23 0.41 -19.43
N CYS A 128 -4.21 1.00 -20.15
CA CYS A 128 -5.63 0.79 -19.87
C CYS A 128 -6.04 -0.68 -20.02
N ILE A 129 -5.60 -1.35 -21.08
CA ILE A 129 -5.87 -2.78 -21.28
C ILE A 129 -5.25 -3.61 -20.15
N GLY A 130 -4.01 -3.31 -19.74
CA GLY A 130 -3.34 -3.99 -18.63
C GLY A 130 -4.10 -3.84 -17.32
N VAL A 131 -4.51 -2.62 -16.98
CA VAL A 131 -5.33 -2.33 -15.78
C VAL A 131 -6.67 -3.08 -15.85
N ALA A 132 -7.36 -3.02 -16.99
CA ALA A 132 -8.63 -3.71 -17.18
C ALA A 132 -8.48 -5.24 -17.03
N ALA A 133 -7.41 -5.82 -17.57
CA ALA A 133 -7.13 -7.25 -17.46
C ALA A 133 -6.88 -7.68 -16.00
N ILE A 134 -6.15 -6.86 -15.21
CA ILE A 134 -5.91 -7.13 -13.80
C ILE A 134 -7.23 -7.07 -13.01
N VAL A 135 -8.04 -6.04 -13.23
CA VAL A 135 -9.34 -5.86 -12.56
C VAL A 135 -10.29 -7.01 -12.93
N ALA A 136 -10.36 -7.39 -14.21
CA ALA A 136 -11.16 -8.52 -14.67
C ALA A 136 -10.69 -9.85 -14.06
N GLY A 137 -9.37 -10.08 -14.00
CA GLY A 137 -8.78 -11.28 -13.38
C GLY A 137 -9.11 -11.44 -11.90
N ILE A 138 -9.41 -10.35 -11.19
CA ILE A 138 -9.84 -10.37 -9.79
C ILE A 138 -11.34 -10.63 -9.65
N ALA A 139 -12.15 -10.18 -10.61
CA ALA A 139 -13.60 -10.38 -10.59
C ALA A 139 -13.98 -11.87 -10.82
N ILE A 140 -13.24 -12.60 -11.65
CA ILE A 140 -13.53 -14.01 -11.99
C ILE A 140 -13.56 -14.94 -10.77
N PRO A 141 -12.57 -14.93 -9.85
CA PRO A 141 -12.61 -15.78 -8.65
C PRO A 141 -13.77 -15.47 -7.70
N TRP A 142 -14.30 -14.25 -7.74
CA TRP A 142 -15.43 -13.84 -6.90
C TRP A 142 -16.72 -14.55 -7.28
N GLU A 143 -17.02 -14.64 -8.57
CA GLU A 143 -18.23 -15.32 -9.07
C GLU A 143 -18.15 -16.83 -8.85
N LEU A 144 -17.00 -17.44 -9.09
CA LEU A 144 -16.80 -18.89 -8.90
C LEU A 144 -16.94 -19.30 -7.43
N CYS A 145 -16.47 -18.48 -6.49
CA CYS A 145 -16.59 -18.75 -5.06
C CYS A 145 -18.04 -18.54 -4.55
N SER A 146 -18.76 -17.59 -5.11
CA SER A 146 -20.20 -17.36 -4.82
C SER A 146 -21.06 -18.53 -5.28
N LEU A 147 -20.78 -19.08 -6.44
CA LEU A 147 -21.50 -20.24 -6.99
C LEU A 147 -21.25 -21.54 -6.20
N SER A 148 -20.04 -21.71 -5.64
CA SER A 148 -19.71 -22.89 -4.84
C SER A 148 -20.39 -22.92 -3.46
N LEU A 149 -20.79 -21.77 -2.93
CA LEU A 149 -21.52 -21.66 -1.65
C LEU A 149 -23.05 -21.90 -1.79
N ILE A 150 -23.57 -21.89 -3.02
CA ILE A 150 -24.99 -22.16 -3.29
C ILE A 150 -25.26 -23.66 -3.44
N HIS A 151 -24.22 -24.48 -3.56
CA HIS A 151 -24.31 -25.93 -3.75
C HIS A 151 -23.98 -26.77 -2.50
N ILE A 152 -23.89 -26.15 -1.32
CA ILE A 152 -23.81 -26.85 -0.02
C ILE A 152 -25.04 -26.45 0.82
#